data_60f71403de9ad6f446d5593e1a537b31
#
_entry.id   60f71403de9ad6f446d5593e1a537b31
#
_cell.length_a   1.000
_cell.length_b   1.000
_cell.length_c   1.000
_cell.angle_alpha   90.00
_cell.angle_beta   90.00
_cell.angle_gamma   90.00
#
_symmetry.space_group_name_H-M   'P 1'
#
loop_
_entity.id
_entity.type
_entity.pdbx_description
1 polymer ?
#
loop_
_entity_poly.entity_id
_entity_poly.type
_entity_poly.pdbx_seq_one_letter_code
_entity_poly.pdbx_strand_id
1 'polypeptide(L)'
;GIVSEAQWTSWWNSARKHPQIMASTGGRQLYRWESSTAGALASVKRSFEKAAPKEKLDLFRRNADRDATLARVMAGVLGRLAAERLEAEPAFAFETWFALERAGHLPADLTWSVEDLLGSTAETRKLLIGLDDRMLRERALTMLRDRREDWPSIFRDQLLRETDPRVLNLLASAIGAEAPADLDRLLDDVLSQPRKGPAVFTWFAE
;
A
#
# COMPACT_ATOMS: atom_id res chain seq x y z
N GLY A 1 18.70 32.51 -16.35
CA GLY A 1 18.30 31.86 -15.10
C GLY A 1 19.49 31.56 -14.21
N ILE A 2 19.35 31.76 -12.91
CA ILE A 2 20.45 31.61 -11.94
C ILE A 2 20.67 30.14 -11.60
N VAL A 3 19.66 29.29 -11.79
CA VAL A 3 19.67 27.86 -11.43
C VAL A 3 18.97 27.05 -12.53
N SER A 4 19.56 25.91 -12.93
CA SER A 4 18.93 25.03 -13.90
C SER A 4 17.72 24.29 -13.25
N GLU A 5 16.79 23.79 -14.07
CA GLU A 5 15.62 23.04 -13.58
C GLU A 5 16.02 21.80 -12.77
N ALA A 6 17.04 21.07 -13.20
CA ALA A 6 17.56 19.92 -12.49
C ALA A 6 18.15 20.29 -11.12
N GLN A 7 18.90 21.41 -11.04
CA GLN A 7 19.45 21.92 -9.78
C GLN A 7 18.32 22.37 -8.84
N TRP A 8 17.30 23.07 -9.38
CA TRP A 8 16.11 23.47 -8.63
C TRP A 8 15.37 22.26 -8.07
N THR A 9 15.11 21.25 -8.89
CA THR A 9 14.41 20.04 -8.50
C THR A 9 15.17 19.29 -7.40
N SER A 10 16.49 19.14 -7.55
CA SER A 10 17.35 18.51 -6.53
C SER A 10 17.33 19.28 -5.22
N TRP A 11 17.52 20.59 -5.27
CA TRP A 11 17.46 21.46 -4.10
C TRP A 11 16.08 21.41 -3.43
N TRP A 12 15.00 21.52 -4.21
CA TRP A 12 13.64 21.47 -3.67
C TRP A 12 13.30 20.12 -3.02
N ASN A 13 13.72 19.02 -3.62
CA ASN A 13 13.55 17.69 -3.04
C ASN A 13 14.28 17.54 -1.70
N SER A 14 15.36 18.26 -1.50
CA SER A 14 16.06 18.33 -0.22
C SER A 14 15.39 19.32 0.74
N ALA A 15 15.08 20.52 0.30
CA ALA A 15 14.50 21.59 1.09
C ALA A 15 13.12 21.19 1.68
N ARG A 16 12.24 20.57 0.89
CA ARG A 16 10.91 20.15 1.35
C ARG A 16 10.93 19.09 2.46
N LYS A 17 12.08 18.45 2.72
CA LYS A 17 12.28 17.55 3.85
C LYS A 17 12.63 18.29 5.14
N HIS A 18 12.91 19.60 5.06
CA HIS A 18 13.23 20.38 6.26
C HIS A 18 12.09 20.36 7.27
N PRO A 19 12.36 20.13 8.58
CA PRO A 19 11.32 19.99 9.60
C PRO A 19 10.34 21.16 9.68
N GLN A 20 10.77 22.36 9.37
CA GLN A 20 9.96 23.58 9.40
C GLN A 20 9.17 23.84 8.10
N ILE A 21 9.37 23.07 7.03
CA ILE A 21 8.58 23.19 5.81
C ILE A 21 7.39 22.24 5.90
N MET A 22 6.20 22.81 5.98
CA MET A 22 4.94 22.10 6.12
C MET A 22 4.17 22.12 4.81
N ALA A 23 3.79 20.94 4.31
CA ALA A 23 2.86 20.83 3.19
C ALA A 23 1.42 20.95 3.67
N SER A 24 0.57 21.67 2.92
CA SER A 24 -0.87 21.71 3.18
C SER A 24 -1.51 20.34 2.86
N THR A 25 -2.55 20.02 3.62
CA THR A 25 -3.45 18.91 3.31
C THR A 25 -4.58 19.46 2.43
N GLY A 26 -4.70 19.02 1.18
CA GLY A 26 -5.75 19.47 0.25
C GLY A 26 -5.27 19.47 -1.20
N GLY A 27 -6.18 19.66 -2.15
CA GLY A 27 -5.99 19.42 -3.59
C GLY A 27 -4.85 20.18 -4.30
N ARG A 28 -4.35 21.27 -3.76
CA ARG A 28 -3.15 21.96 -4.25
C ARG A 28 -2.04 21.89 -3.21
N GLN A 29 -0.90 21.34 -3.57
CA GLN A 29 0.26 21.23 -2.69
C GLN A 29 0.87 22.64 -2.45
N LEU A 30 0.52 23.25 -1.31
CA LEU A 30 1.10 24.49 -0.83
C LEU A 30 2.10 24.17 0.29
N TYR A 31 3.17 24.95 0.38
CA TYR A 31 4.18 24.80 1.43
C TYR A 31 4.25 26.10 2.23
N ARG A 32 4.38 25.98 3.55
CA ARG A 32 4.61 27.13 4.44
C ARG A 32 5.83 26.85 5.32
N TRP A 33 6.49 27.90 5.68
CA TRP A 33 7.56 27.87 6.68
C TRP A 33 6.99 28.07 8.08
N GLU A 34 7.32 27.17 9.01
CA GLU A 34 7.02 27.35 10.43
C GLU A 34 8.22 27.94 11.14
N SER A 35 7.96 28.88 12.05
CA SER A 35 9.02 29.63 12.74
C SER A 35 9.88 28.78 13.68
N SER A 36 9.39 27.61 14.11
CA SER A 36 10.12 26.69 14.95
C SER A 36 9.80 25.23 14.60
N THR A 37 10.74 24.32 14.86
CA THR A 37 10.53 22.88 14.73
C THR A 37 9.40 22.40 15.65
N ALA A 38 9.35 22.90 16.87
CA ALA A 38 8.28 22.56 17.82
C ALA A 38 6.89 22.98 17.30
N GLY A 39 6.78 24.18 16.68
CA GLY A 39 5.54 24.64 16.05
C GLY A 39 5.12 23.76 14.88
N ALA A 40 6.10 23.33 14.05
CA ALA A 40 5.86 22.41 12.94
C ALA A 40 5.31 21.07 13.43
N LEU A 41 5.96 20.44 14.42
CA LEU A 41 5.51 19.18 15.01
C LEU A 41 4.12 19.29 15.67
N ALA A 42 3.87 20.38 16.41
CA ALA A 42 2.54 20.65 16.99
C ALA A 42 1.46 20.81 15.90
N SER A 43 1.81 21.39 14.74
CA SER A 43 0.91 21.51 13.60
C SER A 43 0.59 20.15 12.97
N VAL A 44 1.61 19.28 12.76
CA VAL A 44 1.42 17.91 12.29
C VAL A 44 0.51 17.13 13.24
N LYS A 45 0.78 17.18 14.54
CA LYS A 45 -0.01 16.49 15.56
C LYS A 45 -1.48 16.91 15.50
N ARG A 46 -1.78 18.21 15.46
CA ARG A 46 -3.17 18.73 15.36
C ARG A 46 -3.85 18.29 14.07
N SER A 47 -3.14 18.30 12.95
CA SER A 47 -3.68 17.84 11.67
C SER A 47 -3.98 16.33 11.71
N PHE A 48 -3.08 15.55 12.29
CA PHE A 48 -3.24 14.11 12.44
C PHE A 48 -4.43 13.76 13.35
N GLU A 49 -4.61 14.46 14.47
CA GLU A 49 -5.74 14.22 15.39
C GLU A 49 -7.10 14.40 14.69
N LYS A 50 -7.22 15.38 13.81
CA LYS A 50 -8.46 15.72 13.10
C LYS A 50 -8.70 14.96 11.80
N ALA A 51 -7.67 14.34 11.25
CA ALA A 51 -7.71 13.71 9.93
C ALA A 51 -8.53 12.41 9.93
N ALA A 52 -9.12 12.09 8.77
CA ALA A 52 -9.73 10.79 8.51
C ALA A 52 -8.66 9.66 8.47
N PRO A 53 -9.04 8.38 8.63
CA PRO A 53 -8.06 7.26 8.71
C PRO A 53 -7.03 7.22 7.58
N LYS A 54 -7.44 7.32 6.33
CA LYS A 54 -6.51 7.36 5.17
C LYS A 54 -5.59 8.59 5.21
N GLU A 55 -6.12 9.74 5.58
CA GLU A 55 -5.32 10.97 5.73
C GLU A 55 -4.32 10.87 6.90
N LYS A 56 -4.68 10.18 7.99
CA LYS A 56 -3.75 9.87 9.09
C LYS A 56 -2.57 9.04 8.60
N LEU A 57 -2.84 8.01 7.80
CA LEU A 57 -1.80 7.17 7.22
C LEU A 57 -0.88 7.99 6.29
N ASP A 58 -1.44 8.88 5.49
CA ASP A 58 -0.65 9.76 4.62
C ASP A 58 0.17 10.79 5.39
N LEU A 59 -0.36 11.32 6.49
CA LEU A 59 0.38 12.19 7.39
C LEU A 59 1.54 11.46 8.06
N PHE A 60 1.32 10.22 8.48
CA PHE A 60 2.38 9.37 9.02
C PHE A 60 3.47 9.12 7.98
N ARG A 61 3.13 8.63 6.78
CA ARG A 61 4.07 8.36 5.68
C ARG A 61 4.98 9.56 5.36
N ARG A 62 4.42 10.78 5.45
CA ARG A 62 5.14 12.03 5.15
C ARG A 62 6.01 12.56 6.30
N ASN A 63 5.73 12.14 7.53
CA ASN A 63 6.33 12.78 8.71
C ASN A 63 7.04 11.80 9.66
N ALA A 64 7.01 10.48 9.41
CA ALA A 64 7.61 9.48 10.28
C ALA A 64 9.12 9.70 10.52
N ASP A 65 9.85 10.16 9.49
CA ASP A 65 11.29 10.42 9.55
C ASP A 65 11.65 11.75 10.24
N ARG A 66 10.67 12.59 10.59
CA ARG A 66 10.94 13.95 11.14
C ARG A 66 11.19 13.95 12.63
N ASP A 67 10.45 13.14 13.36
CA ASP A 67 10.53 13.03 14.83
C ASP A 67 10.07 11.65 15.28
N ALA A 68 10.97 10.90 15.90
CA ALA A 68 10.71 9.51 16.31
C ALA A 68 9.64 9.41 17.40
N THR A 69 9.50 10.44 18.26
CA THR A 69 8.49 10.44 19.32
C THR A 69 7.10 10.65 18.74
N LEU A 70 6.96 11.63 17.84
CA LEU A 70 5.69 11.87 17.13
C LEU A 70 5.33 10.66 16.28
N ALA A 71 6.28 10.08 15.54
CA ALA A 71 6.06 8.89 14.72
C ALA A 71 5.53 7.72 15.54
N ARG A 72 6.09 7.47 16.73
CA ARG A 72 5.63 6.40 17.63
C ARG A 72 4.20 6.65 18.13
N VAL A 73 3.86 7.88 18.47
CA VAL A 73 2.48 8.24 18.88
C VAL A 73 1.50 8.02 17.71
N MET A 74 1.85 8.48 16.51
CA MET A 74 1.03 8.30 15.32
C MET A 74 0.88 6.81 14.98
N ALA A 75 1.95 6.03 15.09
CA ALA A 75 1.95 4.58 14.85
C ALA A 75 1.01 3.84 15.80
N GLY A 76 1.02 4.16 17.10
CA GLY A 76 0.10 3.57 18.07
C GLY A 76 -1.37 3.87 17.77
N VAL A 77 -1.69 5.08 17.29
CA VAL A 77 -3.06 5.43 16.86
C VAL A 77 -3.44 4.66 15.61
N LEU A 78 -2.55 4.61 14.61
CA LEU A 78 -2.80 3.89 13.35
C LEU A 78 -2.95 2.39 13.58
N GLY A 79 -2.14 1.78 14.45
CA GLY A 79 -2.26 0.37 14.80
C GLY A 79 -3.63 0.02 15.38
N ARG A 80 -4.16 0.83 16.29
CA ARG A 80 -5.52 0.66 16.84
C ARG A 80 -6.61 0.86 15.80
N LEU A 81 -6.51 1.90 14.97
CA LEU A 81 -7.47 2.14 13.90
C LEU A 81 -7.50 1.00 12.88
N ALA A 82 -6.35 0.40 12.59
CA ALA A 82 -6.25 -0.75 11.71
C ALA A 82 -6.89 -1.99 12.35
N ALA A 83 -6.67 -2.23 13.66
CA ALA A 83 -7.32 -3.30 14.40
C ALA A 83 -8.86 -3.20 14.37
N GLU A 84 -9.40 -2.00 14.62
CA GLU A 84 -10.85 -1.73 14.59
C GLU A 84 -11.48 -1.96 13.19
N ARG A 85 -10.67 -1.88 12.13
CA ARG A 85 -11.12 -1.96 10.74
C ARG A 85 -10.68 -3.22 10.01
N LEU A 86 -10.02 -4.13 10.69
CA LEU A 86 -9.39 -5.31 10.11
C LEU A 86 -10.33 -6.10 9.19
N GLU A 87 -11.54 -6.38 9.67
CA GLU A 87 -12.55 -7.16 8.94
C GLU A 87 -13.27 -6.34 7.85
N ALA A 88 -13.53 -5.05 8.13
CA ALA A 88 -14.29 -4.20 7.23
C ALA A 88 -13.43 -3.65 6.08
N GLU A 89 -12.21 -3.22 6.40
CA GLU A 89 -11.28 -2.55 5.49
C GLU A 89 -9.87 -3.20 5.57
N PRO A 90 -9.70 -4.49 5.20
CA PRO A 90 -8.43 -5.21 5.33
C PRO A 90 -7.31 -4.58 4.49
N ALA A 91 -7.63 -3.91 3.39
CA ALA A 91 -6.65 -3.17 2.60
C ALA A 91 -6.04 -1.99 3.39
N PHE A 92 -6.86 -1.21 4.11
CA PHE A 92 -6.37 -0.14 4.97
C PHE A 92 -5.47 -0.69 6.10
N ALA A 93 -5.86 -1.83 6.70
CA ALA A 93 -5.04 -2.46 7.72
C ALA A 93 -3.68 -2.93 7.17
N PHE A 94 -3.66 -3.55 5.99
CA PHE A 94 -2.42 -3.95 5.32
C PHE A 94 -1.54 -2.76 4.93
N GLU A 95 -2.12 -1.71 4.36
CA GLU A 95 -1.40 -0.47 4.04
C GLU A 95 -0.78 0.17 5.28
N THR A 96 -1.52 0.14 6.39
CA THR A 96 -1.05 0.65 7.68
C THR A 96 0.09 -0.19 8.20
N TRP A 97 -0.06 -1.51 8.25
CA TRP A 97 0.99 -2.43 8.69
C TRP A 97 2.28 -2.22 7.89
N PHE A 98 2.17 -2.19 6.56
CA PHE A 98 3.32 -2.00 5.68
C PHE A 98 4.02 -0.65 5.88
N ALA A 99 3.26 0.42 6.07
CA ALA A 99 3.82 1.74 6.33
C ALA A 99 4.55 1.81 7.67
N LEU A 100 3.99 1.19 8.73
CA LEU A 100 4.59 1.12 10.05
C LEU A 100 5.86 0.24 10.07
N GLU A 101 5.82 -0.92 9.42
CA GLU A 101 6.98 -1.82 9.25
C GLU A 101 8.12 -1.10 8.52
N ARG A 102 7.82 -0.49 7.38
CA ARG A 102 8.82 0.21 6.56
C ARG A 102 9.47 1.38 7.28
N ALA A 103 8.73 2.07 8.13
CA ALA A 103 9.24 3.18 8.93
C ALA A 103 9.95 2.72 10.21
N GLY A 104 9.96 1.42 10.53
CA GLY A 104 10.55 0.89 11.77
C GLY A 104 9.78 1.29 13.04
N HIS A 105 8.48 1.56 12.90
CA HIS A 105 7.61 2.00 13.99
C HIS A 105 6.43 1.06 14.25
N LEU A 106 6.57 -0.22 13.90
CA LEU A 106 5.55 -1.22 14.22
C LEU A 106 5.38 -1.32 15.74
N PRO A 107 4.18 -1.06 16.32
CA PRO A 107 3.98 -1.15 17.76
C PRO A 107 4.20 -2.58 18.27
N ALA A 108 4.91 -2.74 19.39
CA ALA A 108 5.15 -4.04 20.00
C ALA A 108 3.88 -4.66 20.62
N ASP A 109 2.89 -3.82 20.93
CA ASP A 109 1.59 -4.19 21.49
C ASP A 109 0.49 -4.27 20.45
N LEU A 110 0.85 -4.44 19.16
CA LEU A 110 -0.12 -4.63 18.09
C LEU A 110 -0.94 -5.91 18.34
N THR A 111 -2.26 -5.75 18.42
CA THR A 111 -3.19 -6.85 18.78
C THR A 111 -3.58 -7.74 17.60
N TRP A 112 -3.05 -7.46 16.42
CA TRP A 112 -3.28 -8.20 15.18
C TRP A 112 -1.98 -8.32 14.39
N SER A 113 -1.94 -9.27 13.48
CA SER A 113 -0.78 -9.56 12.64
C SER A 113 -1.15 -9.50 11.15
N VAL A 114 -0.15 -9.49 10.29
CA VAL A 114 -0.39 -9.63 8.85
C VAL A 114 -0.95 -11.03 8.50
N GLU A 115 -0.65 -12.02 9.33
CA GLU A 115 -1.18 -13.38 9.22
C GLU A 115 -2.70 -13.40 9.40
N ASP A 116 -3.26 -12.56 10.27
CA ASP A 116 -4.71 -12.43 10.44
C ASP A 116 -5.38 -11.89 9.16
N LEU A 117 -4.71 -10.95 8.46
CA LEU A 117 -5.17 -10.42 7.17
C LEU A 117 -5.14 -11.44 6.02
N LEU A 118 -4.20 -12.38 6.09
CA LEU A 118 -3.98 -13.42 5.07
C LEU A 118 -4.66 -14.73 5.45
N GLY A 119 -5.38 -14.77 6.57
CA GLY A 119 -5.87 -16.00 7.22
C GLY A 119 -6.94 -16.73 6.41
N SER A 120 -7.98 -16.07 5.94
CA SER A 120 -9.04 -16.70 5.14
C SER A 120 -9.00 -16.25 3.67
N THR A 121 -9.52 -17.11 2.78
CA THR A 121 -9.62 -16.80 1.35
C THR A 121 -10.59 -15.61 1.11
N ALA A 122 -11.64 -15.47 1.90
CA ALA A 122 -12.59 -14.37 1.77
C ALA A 122 -11.97 -13.02 2.16
N GLU A 123 -11.20 -12.98 3.25
CA GLU A 123 -10.49 -11.79 3.72
C GLU A 123 -9.37 -11.41 2.78
N THR A 124 -8.58 -12.39 2.32
CA THR A 124 -7.54 -12.19 1.31
C THR A 124 -8.10 -11.60 0.01
N ARG A 125 -9.28 -12.07 -0.43
CA ARG A 125 -9.95 -11.52 -1.62
C ARG A 125 -10.38 -10.06 -1.41
N LYS A 126 -10.95 -9.73 -0.25
CA LYS A 126 -11.28 -8.33 0.10
C LYS A 126 -10.04 -7.45 0.15
N LEU A 127 -8.96 -7.97 0.74
CA LEU A 127 -7.67 -7.29 0.79
C LEU A 127 -7.17 -6.94 -0.61
N LEU A 128 -7.03 -7.92 -1.50
CA LEU A 128 -6.48 -7.72 -2.84
C LEU A 128 -7.33 -6.76 -3.69
N ILE A 129 -8.67 -6.86 -3.60
CA ILE A 129 -9.59 -5.95 -4.29
C ILE A 129 -9.47 -4.52 -3.78
N GLY A 130 -9.25 -4.33 -2.48
CA GLY A 130 -9.16 -3.01 -1.85
C GLY A 130 -7.81 -2.32 -1.98
N LEU A 131 -6.77 -3.02 -2.45
CA LEU A 131 -5.43 -2.44 -2.64
C LEU A 131 -5.34 -1.77 -4.03
N ASP A 132 -5.43 -0.44 -4.07
CA ASP A 132 -5.27 0.34 -5.30
C ASP A 132 -3.79 0.41 -5.75
N ASP A 133 -2.85 0.40 -4.80
CA ASP A 133 -1.42 0.48 -5.08
C ASP A 133 -0.89 -0.87 -5.57
N ARG A 134 -0.32 -0.87 -6.80
CA ARG A 134 0.28 -2.05 -7.42
C ARG A 134 1.37 -2.68 -6.55
N MET A 135 2.29 -1.88 -6.00
CA MET A 135 3.40 -2.41 -5.21
C MET A 135 2.92 -3.10 -3.94
N LEU A 136 1.83 -2.60 -3.34
CA LEU A 136 1.21 -3.25 -2.19
C LEU A 136 0.50 -4.55 -2.59
N ARG A 137 -0.15 -4.59 -3.76
CA ARG A 137 -0.70 -5.86 -4.30
C ARG A 137 0.40 -6.90 -4.54
N GLU A 138 1.48 -6.52 -5.22
CA GLU A 138 2.63 -7.40 -5.46
C GLU A 138 3.22 -7.93 -4.13
N ARG A 139 3.34 -7.06 -3.12
CA ARG A 139 3.82 -7.45 -1.78
C ARG A 139 2.87 -8.42 -1.09
N ALA A 140 1.56 -8.14 -1.10
CA ALA A 140 0.55 -9.02 -0.53
C ALA A 140 0.55 -10.40 -1.21
N LEU A 141 0.63 -10.46 -2.53
CA LEU A 141 0.71 -11.71 -3.30
C LEU A 141 1.97 -12.50 -2.97
N THR A 142 3.13 -11.84 -2.87
CA THR A 142 4.37 -12.52 -2.46
C THR A 142 4.21 -13.13 -1.06
N MET A 143 3.67 -12.39 -0.11
CA MET A 143 3.45 -12.90 1.25
C MET A 143 2.44 -14.05 1.30
N LEU A 144 1.40 -14.01 0.46
CA LEU A 144 0.44 -15.11 0.32
C LEU A 144 1.11 -16.39 -0.19
N ARG A 145 1.91 -16.27 -1.24
CA ARG A 145 2.65 -17.42 -1.77
C ARG A 145 3.57 -18.06 -0.75
N ASP A 146 4.25 -17.24 0.06
CA ASP A 146 5.22 -17.71 1.03
C ASP A 146 4.58 -18.34 2.29
N ARG A 147 3.28 -18.09 2.55
CA ARG A 147 2.63 -18.43 3.81
C ARG A 147 1.40 -19.34 3.68
N ARG A 148 0.83 -19.49 2.50
CA ARG A 148 -0.41 -20.24 2.30
C ARG A 148 -0.24 -21.34 1.27
N GLU A 149 -0.64 -22.56 1.62
CA GLU A 149 -0.60 -23.70 0.71
C GLU A 149 -1.64 -23.58 -0.43
N ASP A 150 -2.77 -22.90 -0.18
CA ASP A 150 -3.84 -22.69 -1.16
C ASP A 150 -3.64 -21.45 -2.05
N TRP A 151 -2.46 -20.81 -1.99
CA TRP A 151 -2.12 -19.63 -2.81
C TRP A 151 -2.37 -19.83 -4.32
N PRO A 152 -2.20 -21.02 -4.93
CA PRO A 152 -2.44 -21.17 -6.36
C PRO A 152 -3.90 -20.91 -6.74
N SER A 153 -4.84 -21.27 -5.87
CA SER A 153 -6.28 -20.98 -6.06
C SER A 153 -6.57 -19.47 -5.97
N ILE A 154 -5.96 -18.80 -5.00
CA ILE A 154 -6.10 -17.35 -4.81
C ILE A 154 -5.53 -16.60 -6.02
N PHE A 155 -4.36 -17.02 -6.50
CA PHE A 155 -3.71 -16.39 -7.66
C PHE A 155 -4.52 -16.57 -8.94
N ARG A 156 -5.13 -17.74 -9.16
CA ARG A 156 -6.04 -17.95 -10.30
C ARG A 156 -7.26 -17.04 -10.24
N ASP A 157 -7.88 -16.91 -9.08
CA ASP A 157 -9.01 -15.99 -8.86
C ASP A 157 -8.61 -14.53 -9.11
N GLN A 158 -7.42 -14.13 -8.63
CA GLN A 158 -6.91 -12.78 -8.82
C GLN A 158 -6.52 -12.51 -10.27
N LEU A 159 -5.91 -13.48 -10.97
CA LEU A 159 -5.52 -13.34 -12.37
C LEU A 159 -6.72 -12.93 -13.23
N LEU A 160 -7.88 -13.56 -13.04
CA LEU A 160 -9.10 -13.26 -13.79
C LEU A 160 -9.68 -11.84 -13.54
N ARG A 161 -9.25 -11.17 -12.49
CA ARG A 161 -9.77 -9.85 -12.05
C ARG A 161 -8.74 -8.73 -12.18
N GLU A 162 -7.49 -9.08 -12.30
CA GLU A 162 -6.38 -8.13 -12.36
C GLU A 162 -6.37 -7.40 -13.70
N THR A 163 -5.97 -6.13 -13.65
CA THR A 163 -5.90 -5.25 -14.83
C THR A 163 -4.51 -4.69 -15.07
N ASP A 164 -3.62 -4.74 -14.06
CA ASP A 164 -2.25 -4.27 -14.21
C ASP A 164 -1.38 -5.34 -14.89
N PRO A 165 -0.77 -5.08 -16.06
CA PRO A 165 0.01 -6.07 -16.81
C PRO A 165 1.19 -6.67 -16.02
N ARG A 166 1.79 -5.90 -15.10
CA ARG A 166 2.92 -6.39 -14.29
C ARG A 166 2.46 -7.37 -13.22
N VAL A 167 1.30 -7.10 -12.62
CA VAL A 167 0.69 -8.04 -11.67
C VAL A 167 0.19 -9.28 -12.40
N LEU A 168 -0.38 -9.15 -13.59
CA LEU A 168 -0.74 -10.28 -14.46
C LEU A 168 0.48 -11.17 -14.75
N ASN A 169 1.61 -10.57 -15.14
CA ASN A 169 2.87 -11.31 -15.37
C ASN A 169 3.35 -12.03 -14.10
N LEU A 170 3.28 -11.40 -12.93
CA LEU A 170 3.66 -12.02 -11.66
C LEU A 170 2.79 -13.22 -11.34
N LEU A 171 1.47 -13.09 -11.45
CA LEU A 171 0.50 -14.14 -11.19
C LEU A 171 0.68 -15.33 -12.14
N ALA A 172 0.74 -15.03 -13.44
CA ALA A 172 0.92 -16.06 -14.47
C ALA A 172 2.25 -16.80 -14.33
N SER A 173 3.34 -16.08 -14.06
CA SER A 173 4.66 -16.71 -13.84
C SER A 173 4.67 -17.60 -12.60
N ALA A 174 4.03 -17.17 -11.51
CA ALA A 174 3.95 -17.96 -10.30
C ALA A 174 3.10 -19.23 -10.50
N ILE A 175 1.93 -19.12 -11.12
CA ILE A 175 1.07 -20.29 -11.42
C ILE A 175 1.77 -21.23 -12.40
N GLY A 176 2.38 -20.68 -13.45
CA GLY A 176 3.07 -21.48 -14.47
C GLY A 176 4.29 -22.27 -13.94
N ALA A 177 4.96 -21.74 -12.93
CA ALA A 177 6.07 -22.43 -12.27
C ALA A 177 5.62 -23.65 -11.44
N GLU A 178 4.47 -23.58 -10.80
CA GLU A 178 3.97 -24.63 -9.90
C GLU A 178 2.98 -25.57 -10.59
N ALA A 179 2.12 -25.04 -11.45
CA ALA A 179 1.02 -25.75 -12.08
C ALA A 179 0.78 -25.29 -13.54
N PRO A 180 1.73 -25.55 -14.46
CA PRO A 180 1.64 -25.07 -15.85
C PRO A 180 0.36 -25.50 -16.56
N ALA A 181 -0.08 -26.76 -16.37
CA ALA A 181 -1.31 -27.25 -16.98
C ALA A 181 -2.58 -26.55 -16.46
N ASP A 182 -2.54 -25.98 -15.27
CA ASP A 182 -3.66 -25.20 -14.73
C ASP A 182 -3.68 -23.78 -15.33
N LEU A 183 -2.49 -23.20 -15.58
CA LEU A 183 -2.37 -21.93 -16.29
C LEU A 183 -2.88 -22.07 -17.73
N ASP A 184 -2.43 -23.10 -18.44
CA ASP A 184 -2.84 -23.35 -19.83
C ASP A 184 -4.37 -23.48 -19.92
N ARG A 185 -4.99 -24.30 -19.06
CA ARG A 185 -6.45 -24.44 -19.02
C ARG A 185 -7.18 -23.13 -18.73
N LEU A 186 -6.65 -22.32 -17.80
CA LEU A 186 -7.24 -21.03 -17.50
C LEU A 186 -7.16 -20.07 -18.68
N LEU A 187 -6.03 -20.03 -19.38
CA LEU A 187 -5.84 -19.21 -20.57
C LEU A 187 -6.74 -19.69 -21.73
N ASP A 188 -6.85 -20.98 -21.96
CA ASP A 188 -7.78 -21.57 -22.95
C ASP A 188 -9.25 -21.23 -22.65
N ASP A 189 -9.64 -21.26 -21.36
CA ASP A 189 -10.96 -20.85 -20.91
C ASP A 189 -11.23 -19.36 -21.19
N VAL A 190 -10.24 -18.49 -20.93
CA VAL A 190 -10.35 -17.05 -21.21
C VAL A 190 -10.38 -16.78 -22.73
N LEU A 191 -9.58 -17.47 -23.52
CA LEU A 191 -9.58 -17.37 -24.99
C LEU A 191 -10.94 -17.79 -25.57
N SER A 192 -11.52 -18.86 -25.03
CA SER A 192 -12.85 -19.34 -25.44
C SER A 192 -13.99 -18.43 -24.96
N GLN A 193 -13.82 -17.77 -23.83
CA GLN A 193 -14.81 -16.92 -23.19
C GLN A 193 -14.18 -15.60 -22.67
N PRO A 194 -13.84 -14.64 -23.52
CA PRO A 194 -13.13 -13.40 -23.13
C PRO A 194 -13.80 -12.58 -22.03
N ARG A 195 -15.12 -12.74 -21.85
CA ARG A 195 -15.88 -12.06 -20.80
C ARG A 195 -15.51 -12.52 -19.37
N LYS A 196 -14.91 -13.71 -19.23
CA LYS A 196 -14.46 -14.21 -17.93
C LYS A 196 -13.26 -13.46 -17.37
N GLY A 197 -12.38 -12.97 -18.25
CA GLY A 197 -11.19 -12.20 -17.88
C GLY A 197 -10.76 -11.26 -19.00
N PRO A 198 -11.48 -10.15 -19.23
CA PRO A 198 -11.24 -9.29 -20.40
C PRO A 198 -9.82 -8.69 -20.40
N ALA A 199 -9.28 -8.35 -19.23
CA ALA A 199 -7.91 -7.83 -19.14
C ALA A 199 -6.86 -8.92 -19.41
N VAL A 200 -7.08 -10.15 -18.93
CA VAL A 200 -6.21 -11.31 -19.24
C VAL A 200 -6.23 -11.63 -20.72
N PHE A 201 -7.41 -11.59 -21.34
CA PHE A 201 -7.56 -11.80 -22.79
C PHE A 201 -6.74 -10.79 -23.58
N THR A 202 -6.83 -9.52 -23.27
CA THR A 202 -6.05 -8.47 -23.93
C THR A 202 -4.55 -8.65 -23.70
N TRP A 203 -4.16 -8.87 -22.47
CA TRP A 203 -2.77 -9.05 -22.06
C TRP A 203 -2.12 -10.27 -22.74
N PHE A 204 -2.85 -11.38 -22.93
CA PHE A 204 -2.36 -12.58 -23.56
C PHE A 204 -2.30 -12.48 -25.10
N ALA A 205 -3.13 -11.61 -25.69
CA ALA A 205 -3.20 -11.41 -27.14
C ALA A 205 -2.14 -10.41 -27.66
N GLU A 206 -1.50 -9.64 -26.81
CA GLU A 206 -0.39 -8.72 -27.13
C GLU A 206 0.98 -9.40 -27.09
#